data_3488ab72acb7804526c8bf970d4d01df
#
_entry.id   3488ab72acb7804526c8bf970d4d01df
#
_cell.length_a   1.000
_cell.length_b   1.000
_cell.length_c   1.000
_cell.angle_alpha   90.00
_cell.angle_beta   90.00
_cell.angle_gamma   90.00
#
_symmetry.space_group_name_H-M   'P 1'
#
loop_
_entity.id
_entity.type
_entity.pdbx_description
1 polymer ?
#
loop_
_entity_poly.entity_id
_entity_poly.type
_entity_poly.pdbx_seq_one_letter_code
_entity_poly.pdbx_strand_id
1 'polypeptide(L)'
;MLKQSNNVQNKIYINSLLVITFLSVLIILPNDLYCSNPLAKDINSINLGEELYKERCSNCHGIDAKGKSNGFFLSPDLKKFKKGYESFLYILTNGYGRMPAWGGKSKLSKKQLNELAAYLKKISSNQANW
;
A
#
# COMPACT_ATOMS: atom_id res chain seq x y z
N MET A 1 12.56 -29.88 55.98
CA MET A 1 12.39 -30.24 54.56
C MET A 1 11.31 -29.39 53.81
N LEU A 2 10.70 -28.38 54.35
CA LEU A 2 9.62 -27.60 53.72
C LEU A 2 10.10 -26.30 53.04
N LYS A 3 11.33 -25.84 53.28
CA LYS A 3 11.82 -24.53 52.80
C LYS A 3 12.32 -24.57 51.34
N GLN A 4 12.56 -25.75 50.76
CA GLN A 4 13.11 -25.92 49.43
C GLN A 4 11.99 -25.97 48.36
N SER A 5 10.78 -26.40 48.71
CA SER A 5 9.60 -26.47 47.81
C SER A 5 9.12 -25.09 47.38
N ASN A 6 9.11 -24.10 48.30
CA ASN A 6 8.60 -22.75 48.01
C ASN A 6 9.48 -21.96 47.03
N ASN A 7 10.77 -22.26 46.97
CA ASN A 7 11.70 -21.54 46.10
C ASN A 7 11.58 -22.00 44.65
N VAL A 8 11.28 -23.28 44.40
CA VAL A 8 11.06 -23.83 43.06
C VAL A 8 9.72 -23.35 42.50
N GLN A 9 8.67 -23.36 43.35
CA GLN A 9 7.36 -22.86 42.96
C GLN A 9 7.38 -21.37 42.59
N ASN A 10 8.03 -20.53 43.40
CA ASN A 10 8.15 -19.08 43.13
C ASN A 10 8.95 -18.82 41.83
N LYS A 11 9.97 -19.63 41.53
CA LYS A 11 10.75 -19.49 40.30
C LYS A 11 9.95 -19.84 39.04
N ILE A 12 9.03 -20.82 39.15
CA ILE A 12 8.14 -21.23 38.07
C ILE A 12 7.08 -20.12 37.82
N TYR A 13 6.49 -19.55 38.89
CA TYR A 13 5.51 -18.45 38.77
C TYR A 13 6.13 -17.19 38.17
N ILE A 14 7.35 -16.81 38.56
CA ILE A 14 8.04 -15.64 38.01
C ILE A 14 8.35 -15.83 36.54
N ASN A 15 8.84 -17.00 36.14
CA ASN A 15 9.11 -17.29 34.72
C ASN A 15 7.81 -17.32 33.88
N SER A 16 6.73 -17.87 34.41
CA SER A 16 5.43 -17.88 33.74
C SER A 16 4.88 -16.47 33.57
N LEU A 17 4.99 -15.61 34.61
CA LEU A 17 4.55 -14.22 34.56
C LEU A 17 5.36 -13.41 33.52
N LEU A 18 6.67 -13.60 33.45
CA LEU A 18 7.55 -12.95 32.48
C LEU A 18 7.22 -13.36 31.04
N VAL A 19 6.90 -14.63 30.81
CA VAL A 19 6.50 -15.13 29.49
C VAL A 19 5.16 -14.55 29.06
N ILE A 20 4.18 -14.46 29.98
CA ILE A 20 2.87 -13.88 29.68
C ILE A 20 2.98 -12.38 29.39
N THR A 21 3.79 -11.63 30.15
CA THR A 21 4.00 -10.19 29.89
C THR A 21 4.75 -9.96 28.59
N PHE A 22 5.72 -10.80 28.23
CA PHE A 22 6.43 -10.72 26.97
C PHE A 22 5.50 -11.02 25.76
N LEU A 23 4.63 -12.02 25.91
CA LEU A 23 3.64 -12.38 24.87
C LEU A 23 2.59 -11.27 24.68
N SER A 24 2.16 -10.61 25.77
CA SER A 24 1.19 -9.52 25.69
C SER A 24 1.76 -8.26 25.03
N VAL A 25 3.04 -7.97 25.21
CA VAL A 25 3.73 -6.85 24.54
C VAL A 25 3.86 -7.11 23.03
N LEU A 26 4.07 -8.36 22.61
CA LEU A 26 4.16 -8.71 21.19
C LEU A 26 2.83 -8.50 20.43
N ILE A 27 1.68 -8.60 21.11
CA ILE A 27 0.36 -8.42 20.52
C ILE A 27 -0.01 -6.94 20.36
N ILE A 28 0.64 -6.03 21.10
CA ILE A 28 0.36 -4.59 21.09
C ILE A 28 1.23 -3.83 20.06
N LEU A 29 2.19 -4.50 19.43
CA LEU A 29 2.95 -3.86 18.34
C LEU A 29 1.98 -3.55 17.20
N PRO A 30 1.82 -2.27 16.82
CA PRO A 30 0.96 -1.92 15.71
C PRO A 30 1.46 -2.63 14.46
N ASN A 31 0.58 -3.40 13.82
CA ASN A 31 0.86 -4.08 12.55
C ASN A 31 0.94 -3.09 11.37
N ASP A 32 1.39 -1.86 11.60
CA ASP A 32 1.53 -0.80 10.59
C ASP A 32 2.73 -1.01 9.64
N LEU A 33 3.26 -2.22 9.57
CA LEU A 33 4.22 -2.62 8.51
C LEU A 33 3.55 -2.86 7.16
N TYR A 34 2.33 -2.37 6.97
CA TYR A 34 1.77 -2.27 5.63
C TYR A 34 2.53 -1.19 4.86
N CYS A 35 3.21 -1.60 3.81
CA CYS A 35 3.87 -0.70 2.87
C CYS A 35 2.81 0.18 2.20
N SER A 36 2.46 1.29 2.86
CA SER A 36 1.48 2.26 2.38
C SER A 36 2.19 3.44 1.75
N ASN A 37 1.54 4.09 0.79
CA ASN A 37 2.06 5.31 0.21
C ASN A 37 2.18 6.43 1.27
N PRO A 38 3.39 6.91 1.58
CA PRO A 38 3.61 7.93 2.60
C PRO A 38 2.94 9.28 2.28
N LEU A 39 2.67 9.55 1.00
CA LEU A 39 2.06 10.81 0.53
C LEU A 39 0.54 10.76 0.37
N ALA A 40 -0.10 9.64 0.75
CA ALA A 40 -1.52 9.42 0.50
C ALA A 40 -2.48 10.43 1.15
N LYS A 41 -2.02 11.18 2.14
CA LYS A 41 -2.82 12.20 2.86
C LYS A 41 -2.38 13.65 2.56
N ASP A 42 -1.27 13.84 1.85
CA ASP A 42 -0.77 15.17 1.53
C ASP A 42 -1.50 15.74 0.30
N ILE A 43 -2.21 16.86 0.50
CA ILE A 43 -3.04 17.47 -0.55
C ILE A 43 -2.22 17.95 -1.73
N ASN A 44 -1.00 18.48 -1.50
CA ASN A 44 -0.14 18.94 -2.58
C ASN A 44 0.33 17.76 -3.43
N SER A 45 0.72 16.66 -2.80
CA SER A 45 1.11 15.44 -3.50
C SER A 45 -0.05 14.84 -4.29
N ILE A 46 -1.27 14.91 -3.77
CA ILE A 46 -2.48 14.46 -4.48
C ILE A 46 -2.73 15.31 -5.73
N ASN A 47 -2.60 16.62 -5.64
CA ASN A 47 -2.80 17.52 -6.78
C ASN A 47 -1.74 17.33 -7.87
N LEU A 48 -0.46 17.20 -7.48
CA LEU A 48 0.62 16.87 -8.41
C LEU A 48 0.41 15.49 -9.07
N GLY A 49 -0.09 14.52 -8.31
CA GLY A 49 -0.46 13.21 -8.83
C GLY A 49 -1.62 13.27 -9.84
N GLU A 50 -2.58 14.17 -9.64
CA GLU A 50 -3.66 14.43 -10.60
C GLU A 50 -3.14 14.99 -11.92
N GLU A 51 -2.22 15.94 -11.86
CA GLU A 51 -1.58 16.51 -13.06
C GLU A 51 -0.81 15.46 -13.83
N LEU A 52 0.00 14.65 -13.15
CA LEU A 52 0.73 13.52 -13.73
C LEU A 52 -0.22 12.50 -14.37
N TYR A 53 -1.34 12.21 -13.70
CA TYR A 53 -2.36 11.31 -14.22
C TYR A 53 -2.95 11.83 -15.54
N LYS A 54 -3.37 13.08 -15.55
CA LYS A 54 -3.92 13.74 -16.75
C LYS A 54 -2.94 13.70 -17.92
N GLU A 55 -1.67 13.97 -17.64
CA GLU A 55 -0.62 14.01 -18.66
C GLU A 55 -0.26 12.62 -19.24
N ARG A 56 -0.26 11.56 -18.42
CA ARG A 56 0.36 10.28 -18.78
C ARG A 56 -0.60 9.10 -18.86
N CYS A 57 -1.70 9.15 -18.14
CA CYS A 57 -2.56 7.98 -17.91
C CYS A 57 -3.96 8.15 -18.52
N SER A 58 -4.49 9.36 -18.49
CA SER A 58 -5.90 9.67 -18.84
C SER A 58 -6.26 9.31 -20.27
N ASN A 59 -5.30 9.37 -21.20
CA ASN A 59 -5.54 9.02 -22.60
C ASN A 59 -6.01 7.57 -22.76
N CYS A 60 -5.42 6.65 -21.99
CA CYS A 60 -5.78 5.23 -22.00
C CYS A 60 -6.81 4.86 -20.93
N HIS A 61 -6.68 5.40 -19.72
CA HIS A 61 -7.52 5.01 -18.58
C HIS A 61 -8.78 5.90 -18.37
N GLY A 62 -8.97 6.90 -19.23
CA GLY A 62 -10.05 7.87 -19.06
C GLY A 62 -9.73 8.97 -18.06
N ILE A 63 -10.34 10.14 -18.21
CA ILE A 63 -10.13 11.27 -17.28
C ILE A 63 -10.67 10.96 -15.88
N ASP A 64 -11.66 10.07 -15.79
CA ASP A 64 -12.32 9.62 -14.57
C ASP A 64 -11.71 8.33 -14.00
N ALA A 65 -10.64 7.81 -14.63
CA ALA A 65 -9.92 6.58 -14.26
C ALA A 65 -10.76 5.28 -14.26
N LYS A 66 -11.93 5.28 -14.93
CA LYS A 66 -12.79 4.08 -15.03
C LYS A 66 -12.39 3.10 -16.13
N GLY A 67 -11.34 3.42 -16.84
CA GLY A 67 -10.94 2.70 -18.03
C GLY A 67 -11.58 3.24 -19.30
N LYS A 68 -11.03 2.85 -20.45
CA LYS A 68 -11.48 3.28 -21.77
C LYS A 68 -11.32 2.13 -22.76
N SER A 69 -12.34 1.93 -23.59
CA SER A 69 -12.28 1.01 -24.73
C SER A 69 -11.93 1.77 -26.01
N ASN A 70 -11.06 1.20 -26.82
CA ASN A 70 -10.80 1.67 -28.19
C ASN A 70 -11.28 0.67 -29.26
N GLY A 71 -12.15 -0.26 -28.88
CA GLY A 71 -12.69 -1.31 -29.76
C GLY A 71 -11.80 -2.57 -29.85
N PHE A 72 -10.49 -2.46 -29.62
CA PHE A 72 -9.56 -3.60 -29.68
C PHE A 72 -9.16 -4.08 -28.29
N PHE A 73 -9.14 -3.22 -27.30
CA PHE A 73 -8.86 -3.55 -25.91
C PHE A 73 -9.53 -2.58 -24.96
N LEU A 74 -9.74 -3.05 -23.74
CA LEU A 74 -10.29 -2.28 -22.63
C LEU A 74 -9.18 -2.03 -21.61
N SER A 75 -8.89 -0.75 -21.35
CA SER A 75 -8.03 -0.37 -20.20
C SER A 75 -8.81 -0.54 -18.91
N PRO A 76 -8.19 -1.07 -17.83
CA PRO A 76 -8.91 -1.35 -16.60
C PRO A 76 -9.36 -0.11 -15.85
N ASP A 77 -10.43 -0.27 -15.05
CA ASP A 77 -10.90 0.70 -14.07
C ASP A 77 -9.91 0.78 -12.89
N LEU A 78 -9.13 1.86 -12.83
CA LEU A 78 -8.13 2.07 -11.79
C LEU A 78 -8.74 2.40 -10.43
N LYS A 79 -9.99 2.87 -10.39
CA LYS A 79 -10.70 3.13 -9.12
C LYS A 79 -11.01 1.86 -8.35
N LYS A 80 -10.96 0.70 -9.00
CA LYS A 80 -11.19 -0.62 -8.42
C LYS A 80 -9.91 -1.46 -8.32
N PHE A 81 -8.74 -0.84 -8.36
CA PHE A 81 -7.47 -1.56 -8.30
C PHE A 81 -7.31 -2.33 -6.99
N LYS A 82 -7.04 -3.67 -7.07
CA LYS A 82 -7.05 -4.57 -5.93
C LYS A 82 -5.72 -5.25 -5.62
N LYS A 83 -4.63 -4.85 -6.29
CA LYS A 83 -3.34 -5.53 -6.17
C LYS A 83 -2.40 -4.91 -5.14
N GLY A 84 -2.80 -3.84 -4.47
CA GLY A 84 -1.99 -3.15 -3.48
C GLY A 84 -0.94 -2.20 -4.06
N TYR A 85 -0.40 -1.36 -3.19
CA TYR A 85 0.54 -0.28 -3.53
C TYR A 85 1.82 -0.77 -4.23
N GLU A 86 2.44 -1.83 -3.73
CA GLU A 86 3.66 -2.39 -4.33
C GLU A 86 3.44 -2.92 -5.75
N SER A 87 2.32 -3.62 -5.97
CA SER A 87 1.97 -4.09 -7.31
C SER A 87 1.68 -2.93 -8.26
N PHE A 88 1.09 -1.84 -7.75
CA PHE A 88 0.90 -0.62 -8.52
C PHE A 88 2.24 -0.03 -8.97
N LEU A 89 3.18 0.14 -8.04
CA LEU A 89 4.53 0.64 -8.36
C LEU A 89 5.22 -0.25 -9.38
N TYR A 90 5.18 -1.57 -9.19
CA TYR A 90 5.77 -2.54 -10.11
C TYR A 90 5.19 -2.41 -11.53
N ILE A 91 3.86 -2.39 -11.65
CA ILE A 91 3.17 -2.26 -12.95
C ILE A 91 3.55 -0.95 -13.63
N LEU A 92 3.57 0.15 -12.87
CA LEU A 92 3.87 1.46 -13.42
C LEU A 92 5.33 1.58 -13.89
N THR A 93 6.25 0.96 -13.17
CA THR A 93 7.68 1.02 -13.50
C THR A 93 8.09 0.09 -14.63
N ASN A 94 7.45 -1.08 -14.75
CA ASN A 94 7.83 -2.12 -15.69
C ASN A 94 6.86 -2.24 -16.88
N GLY A 95 5.69 -1.63 -16.76
CA GLY A 95 4.58 -1.89 -17.68
C GLY A 95 3.85 -3.20 -17.36
N TYR A 96 2.74 -3.43 -18.04
CA TYR A 96 1.98 -4.68 -17.91
C TYR A 96 1.15 -4.95 -19.17
N GLY A 97 1.41 -6.03 -19.88
CA GLY A 97 0.76 -6.35 -21.13
C GLY A 97 0.96 -5.24 -22.17
N ARG A 98 -0.11 -4.53 -22.53
CA ARG A 98 -0.05 -3.39 -23.45
C ARG A 98 0.21 -2.04 -22.79
N MET A 99 0.18 -1.99 -21.48
CA MET A 99 0.52 -0.78 -20.74
C MET A 99 2.03 -0.56 -20.75
N PRO A 100 2.54 0.51 -21.34
CA PRO A 100 3.96 0.79 -21.34
C PRO A 100 4.43 1.22 -19.96
N ALA A 101 5.70 0.96 -19.64
CA ALA A 101 6.35 1.49 -18.45
C ALA A 101 6.24 3.02 -18.42
N TRP A 102 6.10 3.60 -17.23
CA TRP A 102 6.08 5.05 -17.00
C TRP A 102 4.97 5.81 -17.77
N GLY A 103 3.92 5.12 -18.22
CA GLY A 103 2.87 5.69 -19.07
C GLY A 103 3.36 6.02 -20.48
N GLY A 104 4.41 5.33 -20.97
CA GLY A 104 4.97 5.52 -22.32
C GLY A 104 5.82 6.77 -22.49
N LYS A 105 6.22 7.42 -21.39
CA LYS A 105 7.07 8.63 -21.39
C LYS A 105 8.37 8.41 -20.59
N SER A 106 9.08 9.49 -20.30
CA SER A 106 10.30 9.45 -19.49
C SER A 106 10.06 8.87 -18.09
N LYS A 107 11.11 8.29 -17.51
CA LYS A 107 11.11 7.71 -16.16
C LYS A 107 10.60 8.70 -15.11
N LEU A 108 9.71 8.24 -14.25
CA LEU A 108 9.23 9.00 -13.10
C LEU A 108 10.16 8.82 -11.90
N SER A 109 10.37 9.88 -11.13
CA SER A 109 11.04 9.79 -9.85
C SER A 109 10.19 9.03 -8.83
N LYS A 110 10.81 8.53 -7.76
CA LYS A 110 10.08 7.86 -6.66
C LYS A 110 9.01 8.78 -6.06
N LYS A 111 9.29 10.08 -5.95
CA LYS A 111 8.32 11.07 -5.47
C LYS A 111 7.10 11.14 -6.39
N GLN A 112 7.30 11.28 -7.70
CA GLN A 112 6.22 11.33 -8.70
C GLN A 112 5.38 10.03 -8.73
N LEU A 113 6.01 8.87 -8.54
CA LEU A 113 5.29 7.60 -8.41
C LEU A 113 4.36 7.60 -7.20
N ASN A 114 4.84 8.12 -6.07
CA ASN A 114 4.06 8.22 -4.85
C ASN A 114 2.93 9.25 -4.96
N GLU A 115 3.16 10.38 -5.62
CA GLU A 115 2.15 11.40 -5.92
C GLU A 115 1.03 10.83 -6.78
N LEU A 116 1.36 10.11 -7.85
CA LEU A 116 0.41 9.44 -8.70
C LEU A 116 -0.41 8.38 -7.94
N ALA A 117 0.24 7.59 -7.09
CA ALA A 117 -0.43 6.62 -6.22
C ALA A 117 -1.36 7.31 -5.21
N ALA A 118 -0.95 8.46 -4.65
CA ALA A 118 -1.76 9.24 -3.71
C ALA A 118 -3.06 9.74 -4.38
N TYR A 119 -2.95 10.26 -5.58
CA TYR A 119 -4.12 10.68 -6.37
C TYR A 119 -5.06 9.51 -6.66
N LEU A 120 -4.54 8.41 -7.19
CA LEU A 120 -5.36 7.23 -7.51
C LEU A 120 -6.01 6.63 -6.27
N LYS A 121 -5.32 6.59 -5.13
CA LYS A 121 -5.90 6.19 -3.86
C LYS A 121 -7.07 7.11 -3.45
N LYS A 122 -6.90 8.44 -3.57
CA LYS A 122 -7.96 9.42 -3.25
C LYS A 122 -9.24 9.18 -4.05
N ILE A 123 -9.11 8.91 -5.35
CA ILE A 123 -10.27 8.71 -6.23
C ILE A 123 -10.81 7.29 -6.25
N SER A 124 -10.16 6.37 -5.56
CA SER A 124 -10.51 4.95 -5.50
C SER A 124 -11.84 4.71 -4.79
N SER A 125 -12.55 3.67 -5.22
CA SER A 125 -13.72 3.16 -4.53
C SER A 125 -13.32 2.32 -3.30
N ASN A 126 -14.29 2.03 -2.42
CA ASN A 126 -14.12 1.14 -1.27
C ASN A 126 -13.70 -0.31 -1.66
N GLN A 127 -13.74 -0.64 -2.95
CA GLN A 127 -13.29 -1.94 -3.47
C GLN A 127 -11.80 -1.97 -3.79
N ALA A 128 -11.11 -0.82 -3.78
CA ALA A 128 -9.68 -0.74 -4.04
C ALA A 128 -8.87 -1.17 -2.81
N ASN A 129 -7.71 -1.74 -3.06
CA ASN A 129 -6.74 -2.13 -2.04
C ASN A 129 -5.42 -1.38 -2.30
N TRP A 130 -5.14 -0.35 -1.50
CA TRP A 130 -3.94 0.50 -1.58
C TRP A 130 -3.11 0.46 -0.32
#